data_2dde946021bd2e4c62ff1d29d81715e0
#
_entry.id   2dde946021bd2e4c62ff1d29d81715e0
#
_cell.length_a   1.000
_cell.length_b   1.000
_cell.length_c   1.000
_cell.angle_alpha   90.00
_cell.angle_beta   90.00
_cell.angle_gamma   90.00
#
_symmetry.space_group_name_H-M   'P 1'
#
loop_
_entity.id
_entity.type
_entity.pdbx_description
1 polymer ?
#
loop_
_entity_poly.entity_id
_entity_poly.type
_entity_poly.pdbx_seq_one_letter_code
_entity_poly.pdbx_strand_id
1 'polypeptide(L)'
;LARLETLPDAFATTVASLHRVAELIVAPARKPDNEIALQATQGGFGTPAFEYDGESHQARVEGAELVHTEGAAERRAPLSSLAAAAEVVAELLPSDAELDADPLRVDPAAATALAAWYAFANAVLTQLIAEAGPADAPSPAILWPEHFDLAIELGDEGRGRRANYGASPGDESHPQPYLYVGPWTAAVSGELWQANGFSGAELGYAELVEADDQGAAALDFFESRKNALAETT
;
A
#
# COMPACT_ATOMS: atom_id res chain seq x y z
N LEU A 1 -4.93 7.54 15.43
CA LEU A 1 -4.87 7.63 13.97
C LEU A 1 -4.90 9.10 13.54
N ALA A 2 -4.06 9.50 12.59
CA ALA A 2 -4.19 10.80 11.96
C ALA A 2 -5.50 10.83 11.16
N ARG A 3 -6.20 11.96 11.18
CA ARG A 3 -7.44 12.12 10.43
C ARG A 3 -7.14 12.26 8.94
N LEU A 4 -7.89 11.53 8.11
CA LEU A 4 -7.89 11.72 6.64
C LEU A 4 -8.64 13.01 6.30
N GLU A 5 -8.10 13.76 5.34
CA GLU A 5 -8.63 15.05 4.89
C GLU A 5 -9.03 14.98 3.41
N THR A 6 -9.64 16.03 2.89
CA THR A 6 -9.96 16.13 1.45
C THR A 6 -8.69 16.00 0.60
N LEU A 7 -8.77 15.20 -0.45
CA LEU A 7 -7.64 14.96 -1.35
C LEU A 7 -7.35 16.21 -2.19
N PRO A 8 -6.06 16.53 -2.43
CA PRO A 8 -5.66 17.53 -3.42
C PRO A 8 -6.05 17.11 -4.84
N ASP A 9 -6.33 18.10 -5.73
CA ASP A 9 -6.68 17.84 -7.14
C ASP A 9 -5.62 17.03 -7.90
N ALA A 10 -4.34 17.17 -7.53
CA ALA A 10 -3.24 16.46 -8.14
C ALA A 10 -3.07 15.01 -7.63
N PHE A 11 -3.95 14.52 -6.72
CA PHE A 11 -3.75 13.23 -6.04
C PHE A 11 -3.60 12.06 -7.01
N ALA A 12 -4.57 11.84 -7.89
CA ALA A 12 -4.53 10.70 -8.82
C ALA A 12 -3.30 10.73 -9.76
N THR A 13 -2.90 11.91 -10.24
CA THR A 13 -1.70 12.07 -11.08
C THR A 13 -0.42 11.78 -10.30
N THR A 14 -0.36 12.20 -9.04
CA THR A 14 0.77 11.92 -8.13
C THR A 14 0.84 10.42 -7.81
N VAL A 15 -0.30 9.78 -7.51
CA VAL A 15 -0.38 8.32 -7.28
C VAL A 15 0.17 7.56 -8.48
N ALA A 16 -0.25 7.89 -9.70
CA ALA A 16 0.25 7.24 -10.92
C ALA A 16 1.77 7.40 -11.10
N SER A 17 2.33 8.57 -10.77
CA SER A 17 3.78 8.80 -10.80
C SER A 17 4.52 7.99 -9.72
N LEU A 18 3.99 7.96 -8.49
CA LEU A 18 4.60 7.24 -7.37
C LEU A 18 4.47 5.72 -7.51
N HIS A 19 3.41 5.23 -8.14
CA HIS A 19 3.26 3.82 -8.49
C HIS A 19 4.40 3.36 -9.42
N ARG A 20 4.71 4.13 -10.47
CA ARG A 20 5.85 3.86 -11.34
C ARG A 20 7.19 3.83 -10.57
N VAL A 21 7.37 4.72 -9.59
CA VAL A 21 8.55 4.71 -8.72
C VAL A 21 8.59 3.44 -7.86
N ALA A 22 7.45 3.00 -7.33
CA ALA A 22 7.36 1.75 -6.58
C ALA A 22 7.75 0.53 -7.42
N GLU A 23 7.18 0.39 -8.62
CA GLU A 23 7.43 -0.76 -9.50
C GLU A 23 8.83 -0.76 -10.12
N LEU A 24 9.33 0.40 -10.55
CA LEU A 24 10.52 0.47 -11.40
C LEU A 24 11.80 0.82 -10.64
N ILE A 25 11.69 1.32 -9.41
CA ILE A 25 12.86 1.71 -8.60
C ILE A 25 12.84 1.04 -7.23
N VAL A 26 11.78 1.26 -6.42
CA VAL A 26 11.81 0.86 -5.01
C VAL A 26 11.75 -0.67 -4.84
N ALA A 27 10.84 -1.36 -5.52
CA ALA A 27 10.78 -2.81 -5.46
C ALA A 27 12.02 -3.47 -6.10
N PRO A 28 12.50 -3.04 -7.28
CA PRO A 28 13.74 -3.58 -7.84
C PRO A 28 15.00 -3.34 -7.00
N ALA A 29 15.03 -2.34 -6.14
CA ALA A 29 16.15 -2.12 -5.21
C ALA A 29 16.34 -3.29 -4.23
N ARG A 30 15.34 -4.17 -4.05
CA ARG A 30 15.45 -5.44 -3.29
C ARG A 30 15.94 -6.64 -4.11
N LYS A 31 16.41 -6.42 -5.33
CA LYS A 31 16.99 -7.51 -6.14
C LYS A 31 18.02 -8.36 -5.39
N PRO A 32 18.88 -7.81 -4.52
CA PRO A 32 19.87 -8.61 -3.79
C PRO A 32 19.28 -9.75 -2.96
N ASP A 33 18.08 -9.59 -2.39
CA ASP A 33 17.39 -10.62 -1.62
C ASP A 33 16.21 -11.30 -2.36
N ASN A 34 16.03 -10.95 -3.65
CA ASN A 34 14.99 -11.48 -4.54
C ASN A 34 13.57 -11.30 -4.00
N GLU A 35 13.31 -10.18 -3.35
CA GLU A 35 12.03 -9.82 -2.77
C GLU A 35 11.47 -8.56 -3.44
N ILE A 36 10.14 -8.45 -3.51
CA ILE A 36 9.44 -7.28 -4.08
C ILE A 36 8.54 -6.57 -3.06
N ALA A 37 8.24 -7.23 -1.95
CA ALA A 37 7.34 -6.71 -0.94
C ALA A 37 7.81 -5.37 -0.38
N LEU A 38 6.95 -4.38 -0.40
CA LEU A 38 7.13 -3.06 0.18
C LEU A 38 6.32 -2.92 1.47
N GLN A 39 6.49 -1.80 2.14
CA GLN A 39 5.74 -1.44 3.35
C GLN A 39 5.42 0.05 3.38
N ALA A 40 4.42 0.43 4.17
CA ALA A 40 4.22 1.83 4.54
C ALA A 40 5.40 2.29 5.40
N THR A 41 5.92 3.48 5.11
CA THR A 41 7.01 4.11 5.88
C THR A 41 6.60 5.51 6.33
N GLN A 42 7.39 6.10 7.23
CA GLN A 42 7.16 7.50 7.58
C GLN A 42 7.32 8.38 6.34
N GLY A 43 6.27 9.12 6.00
CA GLY A 43 6.24 10.03 4.86
C GLY A 43 5.98 9.37 3.51
N GLY A 44 5.67 8.05 3.46
CA GLY A 44 5.34 7.38 2.20
C GLY A 44 5.39 5.85 2.27
N PHE A 45 6.21 5.26 1.43
CA PHE A 45 6.38 3.82 1.30
C PHE A 45 7.83 3.46 0.94
N GLY A 46 8.21 2.21 1.15
CA GLY A 46 9.56 1.78 0.84
C GLY A 46 9.79 0.29 1.06
N THR A 47 11.03 -0.14 0.89
CA THR A 47 11.43 -1.50 1.25
C THR A 47 11.43 -1.66 2.78
N PRO A 48 11.22 -2.84 3.33
CA PRO A 48 11.82 -3.18 4.62
C PRO A 48 13.33 -2.94 4.58
N ALA A 49 13.96 -2.81 5.76
CA ALA A 49 15.42 -2.84 5.82
C ALA A 49 15.92 -4.25 5.39
N PHE A 50 16.98 -4.30 4.61
CA PHE A 50 17.57 -5.55 4.14
C PHE A 50 19.11 -5.46 4.13
N GLU A 51 19.79 -6.59 4.24
CA GLU A 51 21.25 -6.66 4.24
C GLU A 51 21.79 -6.86 2.82
N TYR A 52 22.75 -6.02 2.43
CA TYR A 52 23.48 -6.16 1.17
C TYR A 52 24.91 -5.66 1.35
N ASP A 53 25.90 -6.41 0.85
CA ASP A 53 27.35 -6.14 0.94
C ASP A 53 27.84 -5.81 2.36
N GLY A 54 27.20 -6.39 3.38
CA GLY A 54 27.55 -6.25 4.80
C GLY A 54 26.98 -5.00 5.49
N GLU A 55 26.16 -4.23 4.81
CA GLU A 55 25.46 -3.06 5.35
C GLU A 55 23.94 -3.23 5.28
N SER A 56 23.24 -2.53 6.17
CA SER A 56 21.78 -2.47 6.13
C SER A 56 21.30 -1.40 5.18
N HIS A 57 20.44 -1.76 4.25
CA HIS A 57 19.90 -0.86 3.21
C HIS A 57 18.39 -0.67 3.36
N GLN A 58 17.90 0.51 2.99
CA GLN A 58 16.49 0.79 2.78
C GLN A 58 16.32 1.81 1.65
N ALA A 59 15.47 1.51 0.67
CA ALA A 59 15.01 2.46 -0.34
C ALA A 59 13.57 2.87 -0.03
N ARG A 60 13.29 4.17 0.09
CA ARG A 60 11.95 4.66 0.41
C ARG A 60 11.61 5.97 -0.30
N VAL A 61 10.35 6.19 -0.54
CA VAL A 61 9.80 7.49 -0.92
C VAL A 61 9.37 8.21 0.35
N GLU A 62 9.80 9.45 0.50
CA GLU A 62 9.44 10.37 1.57
C GLU A 62 8.98 11.69 0.95
N GLY A 63 7.67 11.92 0.90
CA GLY A 63 7.08 13.04 0.17
C GLY A 63 7.40 13.00 -1.31
N ALA A 64 8.12 14.01 -1.81
CA ALA A 64 8.53 14.13 -3.21
C ALA A 64 10.01 13.75 -3.45
N GLU A 65 10.59 12.95 -2.57
CA GLU A 65 11.99 12.50 -2.66
C GLU A 65 12.10 10.98 -2.61
N LEU A 66 13.07 10.42 -3.34
CA LEU A 66 13.60 9.08 -3.11
C LEU A 66 14.75 9.17 -2.12
N VAL A 67 14.72 8.34 -1.10
CA VAL A 67 15.70 8.30 -0.02
C VAL A 67 16.30 6.90 0.03
N HIS A 68 17.63 6.82 0.02
CA HIS A 68 18.38 5.60 0.24
C HIS A 68 19.18 5.72 1.54
N THR A 69 18.99 4.78 2.43
CA THR A 69 19.77 4.62 3.66
C THR A 69 20.69 3.42 3.50
N GLU A 70 21.98 3.59 3.81
CA GLU A 70 23.04 2.57 3.80
C GLU A 70 23.81 2.68 5.12
N GLY A 71 23.61 1.73 6.03
CA GLY A 71 24.13 1.84 7.39
C GLY A 71 23.66 3.14 8.07
N ALA A 72 24.62 4.02 8.36
CA ALA A 72 24.34 5.34 8.94
C ALA A 72 24.27 6.48 7.90
N ALA A 73 24.57 6.20 6.64
CA ALA A 73 24.54 7.19 5.56
C ALA A 73 23.12 7.30 4.95
N GLU A 74 22.78 8.50 4.50
CA GLU A 74 21.53 8.76 3.79
C GLU A 74 21.79 9.61 2.57
N ARG A 75 21.23 9.21 1.42
CA ARG A 75 21.24 9.92 0.14
C ARG A 75 19.82 10.22 -0.28
N ARG A 76 19.59 11.39 -0.88
CA ARG A 76 18.28 11.84 -1.33
C ARG A 76 18.32 12.37 -2.75
N ALA A 77 17.27 12.12 -3.52
CA ALA A 77 17.04 12.73 -4.83
C ALA A 77 15.58 13.16 -4.99
N PRO A 78 15.31 14.30 -5.62
CA PRO A 78 13.95 14.69 -5.94
C PRO A 78 13.35 13.74 -7.00
N LEU A 79 12.06 13.44 -6.88
CA LEU A 79 11.31 12.63 -7.83
C LEU A 79 10.95 13.45 -9.10
N SER A 80 11.98 13.87 -9.85
CA SER A 80 11.82 14.66 -11.07
C SER A 80 11.61 13.79 -12.32
N SER A 81 12.30 12.65 -12.41
CA SER A 81 12.13 11.58 -13.39
C SER A 81 12.59 10.25 -12.79
N LEU A 82 12.26 9.12 -13.41
CA LEU A 82 12.74 7.81 -12.93
C LEU A 82 14.27 7.74 -13.01
N ALA A 83 14.86 8.14 -14.14
CA ALA A 83 16.30 8.10 -14.32
C ALA A 83 17.06 8.95 -13.28
N ALA A 84 16.61 10.18 -13.00
CA ALA A 84 17.25 11.06 -12.04
C ALA A 84 17.09 10.55 -10.59
N ALA A 85 15.90 10.05 -10.23
CA ALA A 85 15.65 9.53 -8.89
C ALA A 85 16.48 8.28 -8.59
N ALA A 86 16.64 7.39 -9.58
CA ALA A 86 17.33 6.12 -9.43
C ALA A 86 18.84 6.25 -9.14
N GLU A 87 19.44 7.40 -9.37
CA GLU A 87 20.89 7.62 -9.12
C GLU A 87 21.30 7.30 -7.67
N VAL A 88 20.41 7.55 -6.69
CA VAL A 88 20.73 7.31 -5.27
C VAL A 88 20.64 5.84 -4.85
N VAL A 89 20.08 4.96 -5.69
CA VAL A 89 19.97 3.50 -5.47
C VAL A 89 20.58 2.70 -6.61
N ALA A 90 21.39 3.31 -7.47
CA ALA A 90 21.87 2.71 -8.72
C ALA A 90 22.59 1.37 -8.52
N GLU A 91 23.33 1.20 -7.41
CA GLU A 91 24.04 -0.03 -7.05
C GLU A 91 23.11 -1.19 -6.68
N LEU A 92 21.86 -0.90 -6.27
CA LEU A 92 20.86 -1.88 -5.88
C LEU A 92 20.00 -2.33 -7.07
N LEU A 93 19.97 -1.54 -8.14
CA LEU A 93 19.10 -1.82 -9.28
C LEU A 93 19.70 -2.88 -10.23
N PRO A 94 18.84 -3.60 -10.98
CA PRO A 94 19.30 -4.42 -12.08
C PRO A 94 20.11 -3.61 -13.10
N SER A 95 21.19 -4.18 -13.63
CA SER A 95 22.04 -3.50 -14.62
C SER A 95 21.36 -3.25 -15.98
N ASP A 96 20.24 -3.90 -16.22
CA ASP A 96 19.37 -3.80 -17.38
C ASP A 96 18.07 -3.02 -17.12
N ALA A 97 17.99 -2.30 -15.98
CA ALA A 97 16.83 -1.47 -15.69
C ALA A 97 16.68 -0.34 -16.72
N GLU A 98 15.55 -0.31 -17.39
CA GLU A 98 15.20 0.73 -18.37
C GLU A 98 14.38 1.83 -17.67
N LEU A 99 15.02 2.95 -17.36
CA LEU A 99 14.40 4.08 -16.65
C LEU A 99 14.39 5.31 -17.58
N ASP A 100 13.19 5.81 -17.87
CA ASP A 100 13.05 6.98 -18.71
C ASP A 100 13.34 8.28 -17.95
N ALA A 101 13.58 9.34 -18.70
CA ALA A 101 13.80 10.69 -18.21
C ALA A 101 12.54 11.57 -18.30
N ASP A 102 11.37 10.99 -18.55
CA ASP A 102 10.13 11.71 -18.61
C ASP A 102 9.78 12.30 -17.24
N PRO A 103 9.27 13.54 -17.19
CA PRO A 103 8.96 14.19 -15.92
C PRO A 103 7.90 13.42 -15.11
N LEU A 104 8.23 13.08 -13.87
CA LEU A 104 7.25 12.63 -12.89
C LEU A 104 6.41 13.82 -12.39
N ARG A 105 5.13 13.59 -12.21
CA ARG A 105 4.18 14.60 -11.73
C ARG A 105 3.85 14.33 -10.27
N VAL A 106 4.76 14.71 -9.38
CA VAL A 106 4.61 14.53 -7.93
C VAL A 106 4.33 15.88 -7.29
N ASP A 107 3.08 16.08 -6.86
CA ASP A 107 2.68 17.23 -6.04
C ASP A 107 2.96 16.91 -4.56
N PRO A 108 3.66 17.79 -3.81
CA PRO A 108 4.03 17.53 -2.42
C PRO A 108 2.83 17.35 -1.47
N ALA A 109 1.73 18.07 -1.68
CA ALA A 109 0.54 17.91 -0.85
C ALA A 109 -0.15 16.57 -1.13
N ALA A 110 -0.20 16.17 -2.40
CA ALA A 110 -0.74 14.87 -2.81
C ALA A 110 0.13 13.70 -2.32
N ALA A 111 1.45 13.83 -2.36
CA ALA A 111 2.36 12.84 -1.78
C ALA A 111 2.17 12.71 -0.26
N THR A 112 1.97 13.83 0.44
CA THR A 112 1.64 13.85 1.88
C THR A 112 0.30 13.15 2.15
N ALA A 113 -0.72 13.39 1.31
CA ALA A 113 -2.01 12.72 1.44
C ALA A 113 -1.92 11.20 1.22
N LEU A 114 -1.10 10.75 0.25
CA LEU A 114 -0.83 9.31 0.04
C LEU A 114 -0.12 8.69 1.24
N ALA A 115 0.88 9.38 1.80
CA ALA A 115 1.57 8.93 3.01
C ALA A 115 0.59 8.81 4.20
N ALA A 116 -0.31 9.77 4.36
CA ALA A 116 -1.35 9.72 5.39
C ALA A 116 -2.32 8.55 5.17
N TRP A 117 -2.70 8.27 3.92
CA TRP A 117 -3.52 7.11 3.55
C TRP A 117 -2.85 5.79 3.95
N TYR A 118 -1.58 5.58 3.57
CA TYR A 118 -0.88 4.35 3.94
C TYR A 118 -0.63 4.23 5.44
N ALA A 119 -0.34 5.33 6.13
CA ALA A 119 -0.20 5.32 7.59
C ALA A 119 -1.52 4.97 8.29
N PHE A 120 -2.65 5.51 7.82
CA PHE A 120 -3.99 5.19 8.29
C PHE A 120 -4.31 3.71 8.06
N ALA A 121 -4.17 3.24 6.83
CA ALA A 121 -4.44 1.87 6.44
C ALA A 121 -3.57 0.88 7.22
N ASN A 122 -2.27 1.14 7.34
CA ASN A 122 -1.36 0.28 8.09
C ASN A 122 -1.76 0.16 9.57
N ALA A 123 -2.22 1.23 10.19
CA ALA A 123 -2.66 1.20 11.57
C ALA A 123 -3.96 0.40 11.75
N VAL A 124 -4.94 0.56 10.84
CA VAL A 124 -6.19 -0.22 10.84
C VAL A 124 -5.91 -1.71 10.61
N LEU A 125 -5.10 -2.05 9.60
CA LEU A 125 -4.74 -3.44 9.32
C LEU A 125 -3.93 -4.08 10.46
N THR A 126 -3.04 -3.32 11.11
CA THR A 126 -2.30 -3.79 12.29
C THR A 126 -3.24 -4.11 13.45
N GLN A 127 -4.27 -3.30 13.67
CA GLN A 127 -5.28 -3.58 14.69
C GLN A 127 -6.08 -4.83 14.33
N LEU A 128 -6.51 -4.98 13.06
CA LEU A 128 -7.22 -6.17 12.60
C LEU A 128 -6.39 -7.46 12.78
N ILE A 129 -5.08 -7.39 12.53
CA ILE A 129 -4.13 -8.49 12.81
C ILE A 129 -4.09 -8.81 14.31
N ALA A 130 -4.01 -7.79 15.17
CA ALA A 130 -3.92 -7.97 16.63
C ALA A 130 -5.18 -8.60 17.23
N GLU A 131 -6.34 -8.39 16.61
CA GLU A 131 -7.63 -8.93 17.02
C GLU A 131 -7.94 -10.31 16.39
N ALA A 132 -7.09 -10.76 15.45
CA ALA A 132 -7.24 -12.04 14.78
C ALA A 132 -7.00 -13.23 15.73
N GLY A 133 -7.85 -14.24 15.60
CA GLY A 133 -7.66 -15.51 16.32
C GLY A 133 -6.58 -16.39 15.66
N PRO A 134 -6.04 -17.39 16.37
CA PRO A 134 -5.01 -18.28 15.82
C PRO A 134 -5.44 -19.01 14.53
N ALA A 135 -6.74 -19.27 14.36
CA ALA A 135 -7.29 -19.92 13.17
C ALA A 135 -7.37 -19.00 11.96
N ASP A 136 -7.33 -17.68 12.16
CA ASP A 136 -7.42 -16.70 11.09
C ASP A 136 -6.10 -16.53 10.33
N ALA A 137 -4.98 -17.00 10.89
CA ALA A 137 -3.64 -17.02 10.29
C ALA A 137 -3.31 -15.72 9.51
N PRO A 138 -3.29 -14.53 10.16
CA PRO A 138 -3.05 -13.27 9.48
C PRO A 138 -1.64 -13.20 8.90
N SER A 139 -1.50 -12.66 7.68
CA SER A 139 -0.21 -12.29 7.12
C SER A 139 0.27 -10.94 7.68
N PRO A 140 1.56 -10.61 7.56
CA PRO A 140 2.02 -9.23 7.69
C PRO A 140 1.31 -8.30 6.69
N ALA A 141 1.24 -7.01 6.99
CA ALA A 141 0.82 -6.01 6.03
C ALA A 141 1.93 -5.79 4.98
N ILE A 142 1.59 -5.98 3.72
CA ILE A 142 2.50 -5.84 2.57
C ILE A 142 1.92 -4.82 1.60
N LEU A 143 2.75 -3.89 1.16
CA LEU A 143 2.44 -3.02 0.03
C LEU A 143 2.96 -3.70 -1.24
N TRP A 144 2.03 -4.12 -2.09
CA TRP A 144 2.33 -4.82 -3.34
C TRP A 144 2.62 -3.82 -4.45
N PRO A 145 3.84 -3.79 -5.01
CA PRO A 145 4.20 -2.79 -6.00
C PRO A 145 3.34 -2.83 -7.26
N GLU A 146 2.89 -4.02 -7.71
CA GLU A 146 2.11 -4.21 -8.94
C GLU A 146 0.69 -3.62 -8.85
N HIS A 147 0.11 -3.58 -7.66
CA HIS A 147 -1.22 -3.05 -7.41
C HIS A 147 -1.16 -1.71 -6.65
N PHE A 148 0.00 -1.40 -6.09
CA PHE A 148 0.26 -0.24 -5.26
C PHE A 148 -0.68 -0.16 -4.06
N ASP A 149 -1.18 -1.29 -3.58
CA ASP A 149 -2.07 -1.42 -2.44
C ASP A 149 -1.37 -2.02 -1.23
N LEU A 150 -1.82 -1.62 -0.04
CA LEU A 150 -1.38 -2.19 1.23
C LEU A 150 -2.42 -3.21 1.69
N ALA A 151 -2.03 -4.47 1.87
CA ALA A 151 -2.97 -5.53 2.18
C ALA A 151 -2.42 -6.56 3.17
N ILE A 152 -3.34 -7.26 3.81
CA ILE A 152 -3.12 -8.50 4.57
C ILE A 152 -4.01 -9.61 4.02
N GLU A 153 -3.59 -10.84 4.25
CA GLU A 153 -4.43 -12.01 4.09
C GLU A 153 -4.91 -12.47 5.47
N LEU A 154 -6.19 -12.78 5.60
CA LEU A 154 -6.80 -13.15 6.87
C LEU A 154 -7.92 -14.16 6.65
N GLY A 155 -8.07 -15.11 7.58
CA GLY A 155 -9.15 -16.10 7.60
C GLY A 155 -8.69 -17.54 7.33
N ASP A 156 -9.51 -18.50 7.75
CA ASP A 156 -9.25 -19.95 7.60
C ASP A 156 -9.50 -20.38 6.14
N GLU A 157 -8.41 -20.63 5.40
CA GLU A 157 -8.46 -21.09 4.01
C GLU A 157 -9.16 -22.46 3.88
N GLY A 158 -8.90 -23.38 4.80
CA GLY A 158 -9.49 -24.73 4.78
C GLY A 158 -11.01 -24.72 4.93
N ARG A 159 -11.57 -23.62 5.45
CA ARG A 159 -13.02 -23.37 5.57
C ARG A 159 -13.55 -22.41 4.52
N GLY A 160 -12.73 -22.01 3.54
CA GLY A 160 -13.14 -21.05 2.50
C GLY A 160 -13.38 -19.64 3.01
N ARG A 161 -12.78 -19.23 4.13
CA ARG A 161 -12.98 -17.92 4.79
C ARG A 161 -11.83 -16.95 4.58
N ARG A 162 -10.78 -17.38 3.85
CA ARG A 162 -9.63 -16.52 3.59
C ARG A 162 -9.96 -15.44 2.58
N ALA A 163 -9.53 -14.22 2.87
CA ALA A 163 -9.71 -13.06 2.03
C ALA A 163 -8.51 -12.12 2.14
N ASN A 164 -8.33 -11.28 1.11
CA ASN A 164 -7.49 -10.11 1.18
C ASN A 164 -8.29 -8.96 1.81
N TYR A 165 -7.66 -8.28 2.76
CA TYR A 165 -8.15 -7.06 3.40
C TYR A 165 -7.15 -5.97 3.09
N GLY A 166 -7.53 -4.96 2.35
CA GLY A 166 -6.55 -4.01 1.84
C GLY A 166 -7.07 -2.60 1.67
N ALA A 167 -6.12 -1.75 1.31
CA ALA A 167 -6.28 -0.32 1.09
C ALA A 167 -5.57 0.07 -0.21
N SER A 168 -6.34 0.32 -1.24
CA SER A 168 -5.85 0.84 -2.53
C SER A 168 -5.76 2.37 -2.47
N PRO A 169 -4.74 2.99 -3.06
CA PRO A 169 -4.69 4.44 -3.23
C PRO A 169 -5.56 4.93 -4.39
N GLY A 170 -6.26 4.03 -5.06
CA GLY A 170 -7.02 4.27 -6.27
C GLY A 170 -6.25 3.86 -7.53
N ASP A 171 -6.98 3.73 -8.62
CA ASP A 171 -6.52 3.33 -9.94
C ASP A 171 -7.30 4.05 -11.06
N GLU A 172 -7.15 3.61 -12.32
CA GLU A 172 -7.89 4.19 -13.45
C GLU A 172 -9.42 4.06 -13.31
N SER A 173 -9.89 2.99 -12.64
CA SER A 173 -11.32 2.71 -12.40
C SER A 173 -11.85 3.39 -11.15
N HIS A 174 -10.99 3.60 -10.17
CA HIS A 174 -11.28 4.21 -8.89
C HIS A 174 -10.33 5.40 -8.64
N PRO A 175 -10.71 6.63 -9.01
CA PRO A 175 -9.80 7.77 -8.94
C PRO A 175 -9.49 8.25 -7.51
N GLN A 176 -10.14 7.67 -6.50
CA GLN A 176 -9.92 7.95 -5.08
C GLN A 176 -9.54 6.66 -4.33
N PRO A 177 -8.85 6.77 -3.19
CA PRO A 177 -8.55 5.62 -2.36
C PRO A 177 -9.80 4.90 -1.86
N TYR A 178 -9.66 3.63 -1.55
CA TYR A 178 -10.72 2.81 -0.97
C TYR A 178 -10.14 1.66 -0.15
N LEU A 179 -10.88 1.21 0.87
CA LEU A 179 -10.64 -0.06 1.53
C LEU A 179 -11.39 -1.16 0.79
N TYR A 180 -10.85 -2.38 0.81
CA TYR A 180 -11.51 -3.50 0.15
C TYR A 180 -11.36 -4.81 0.91
N VAL A 181 -12.32 -5.72 0.68
CA VAL A 181 -12.23 -7.14 1.07
C VAL A 181 -12.49 -8.00 -0.16
N GLY A 182 -11.49 -8.81 -0.53
CA GLY A 182 -11.55 -9.73 -1.67
C GLY A 182 -11.48 -11.18 -1.22
N PRO A 183 -12.61 -11.92 -1.09
CA PRO A 183 -12.61 -13.34 -0.74
C PRO A 183 -11.90 -14.19 -1.80
N TRP A 184 -11.09 -15.19 -1.36
CA TRP A 184 -10.35 -16.04 -2.29
C TRP A 184 -11.23 -17.04 -3.04
N THR A 185 -12.19 -17.63 -2.36
CA THR A 185 -12.98 -18.75 -2.91
C THR A 185 -14.48 -18.59 -2.74
N ALA A 186 -14.94 -17.73 -1.85
CA ALA A 186 -16.37 -17.58 -1.58
C ALA A 186 -17.09 -16.82 -2.70
N ALA A 187 -18.16 -17.38 -3.21
CA ALA A 187 -19.12 -16.64 -4.00
C ALA A 187 -19.94 -15.76 -3.06
N VAL A 188 -19.54 -14.50 -2.94
CA VAL A 188 -20.21 -13.54 -2.05
C VAL A 188 -21.26 -12.73 -2.80
N SER A 189 -22.36 -12.40 -2.11
CA SER A 189 -23.46 -11.58 -2.65
C SER A 189 -24.24 -10.92 -1.52
N GLY A 190 -25.03 -9.90 -1.87
CA GLY A 190 -25.86 -9.16 -0.92
C GLY A 190 -25.27 -7.80 -0.56
N GLU A 191 -25.89 -7.11 0.40
CA GLU A 191 -25.63 -5.71 0.72
C GLU A 191 -24.20 -5.42 1.21
N LEU A 192 -23.54 -6.41 1.83
CA LEU A 192 -22.15 -6.25 2.29
C LEU A 192 -21.11 -6.38 1.18
N TRP A 193 -21.47 -6.90 0.00
CA TRP A 193 -20.57 -7.31 -1.06
C TRP A 193 -20.87 -6.57 -2.36
N GLN A 194 -20.61 -5.26 -2.34
CA GLN A 194 -20.97 -4.32 -3.42
C GLN A 194 -19.74 -3.62 -3.99
N ALA A 195 -18.65 -4.37 -4.21
CA ALA A 195 -17.49 -3.80 -4.88
C ALA A 195 -17.75 -3.57 -6.37
N ASN A 196 -17.16 -2.51 -6.91
CA ASN A 196 -17.19 -2.21 -8.32
C ASN A 196 -15.98 -2.87 -9.02
N GLY A 197 -16.24 -3.74 -9.99
CA GLY A 197 -15.20 -4.35 -10.83
C GLY A 197 -14.59 -5.65 -10.32
N PHE A 198 -14.87 -6.07 -9.07
CA PHE A 198 -14.43 -7.36 -8.52
C PHE A 198 -15.46 -8.00 -7.59
N SER A 199 -15.29 -9.30 -7.32
CA SER A 199 -16.15 -10.02 -6.36
C SER A 199 -15.67 -9.75 -4.94
N GLY A 200 -16.32 -8.82 -4.24
CA GLY A 200 -15.89 -8.40 -2.90
C GLY A 200 -16.69 -7.23 -2.36
N ALA A 201 -16.08 -6.51 -1.45
CA ALA A 201 -16.62 -5.31 -0.82
C ALA A 201 -15.62 -4.15 -0.90
N GLU A 202 -16.14 -2.94 -0.99
CA GLU A 202 -15.33 -1.71 -0.91
C GLU A 202 -15.98 -0.68 0.02
N LEU A 203 -15.14 0.19 0.59
CA LEU A 203 -15.54 1.38 1.33
C LEU A 203 -14.74 2.56 0.79
N GLY A 204 -15.42 3.52 0.17
CA GLY A 204 -14.82 4.65 -0.51
C GLY A 204 -14.20 5.69 0.43
N TYR A 205 -13.20 6.40 -0.07
CA TYR A 205 -12.51 7.46 0.68
C TYR A 205 -13.45 8.55 1.19
N ALA A 206 -14.42 8.98 0.37
CA ALA A 206 -15.37 10.02 0.73
C ALA A 206 -16.19 9.62 1.98
N GLU A 207 -16.65 8.37 2.04
CA GLU A 207 -17.40 7.85 3.19
C GLU A 207 -16.54 7.84 4.47
N LEU A 208 -15.26 7.47 4.34
CA LEU A 208 -14.32 7.51 5.46
C LEU A 208 -14.08 8.93 5.97
N VAL A 209 -13.91 9.90 5.06
CA VAL A 209 -13.67 11.31 5.44
C VAL A 209 -14.87 11.92 6.15
N GLU A 210 -16.10 11.52 5.77
CA GLU A 210 -17.34 11.97 6.39
C GLU A 210 -17.62 11.32 7.75
N ALA A 211 -17.00 10.19 8.07
CA ALA A 211 -17.19 9.49 9.34
C ALA A 211 -16.67 10.32 10.53
N ASP A 212 -17.44 10.33 11.64
CA ASP A 212 -17.04 10.97 12.88
C ASP A 212 -15.76 10.32 13.46
N ASP A 213 -15.69 8.99 13.42
CA ASP A 213 -14.52 8.17 13.77
C ASP A 213 -14.14 7.30 12.55
N GLN A 214 -13.17 7.79 11.78
CA GLN A 214 -12.70 7.13 10.57
C GLN A 214 -12.05 5.77 10.85
N GLY A 215 -11.33 5.65 11.97
CA GLY A 215 -10.70 4.40 12.39
C GLY A 215 -11.74 3.33 12.74
N ALA A 216 -12.74 3.68 13.53
CA ALA A 216 -13.85 2.79 13.87
C ALA A 216 -14.62 2.36 12.60
N ALA A 217 -14.93 3.30 11.70
CA ALA A 217 -15.64 3.00 10.45
C ALA A 217 -14.85 2.00 9.57
N ALA A 218 -13.53 2.16 9.47
CA ALA A 218 -12.66 1.26 8.74
C ALA A 218 -12.60 -0.15 9.37
N LEU A 219 -12.51 -0.23 10.69
CA LEU A 219 -12.51 -1.51 11.41
C LEU A 219 -13.86 -2.21 11.30
N ASP A 220 -14.97 -1.51 11.51
CA ASP A 220 -16.31 -2.05 11.35
C ASP A 220 -16.55 -2.58 9.94
N PHE A 221 -16.01 -1.87 8.92
CA PHE A 221 -16.03 -2.34 7.54
C PHE A 221 -15.35 -3.71 7.41
N PHE A 222 -14.13 -3.87 7.89
CA PHE A 222 -13.38 -5.13 7.79
C PHE A 222 -14.00 -6.25 8.65
N GLU A 223 -14.33 -5.98 9.90
CA GLU A 223 -14.89 -6.97 10.82
C GLU A 223 -16.25 -7.50 10.37
N SER A 224 -17.13 -6.66 9.86
CA SER A 224 -18.45 -7.10 9.36
C SER A 224 -18.30 -8.08 8.19
N ARG A 225 -17.33 -7.88 7.28
CA ARG A 225 -17.06 -8.79 6.16
C ARG A 225 -16.38 -10.07 6.62
N LYS A 226 -15.43 -9.97 7.56
CA LYS A 226 -14.83 -11.14 8.22
C LYS A 226 -15.89 -12.03 8.89
N ASN A 227 -16.82 -11.43 9.63
CA ASN A 227 -17.90 -12.14 10.29
C ASN A 227 -18.87 -12.76 9.27
N ALA A 228 -19.22 -12.06 8.20
CA ALA A 228 -20.06 -12.60 7.14
C ALA A 228 -19.43 -13.82 6.45
N LEU A 229 -18.11 -13.81 6.21
CA LEU A 229 -17.39 -14.99 5.69
C LEU A 229 -17.39 -16.14 6.69
N ALA A 230 -17.38 -15.86 7.99
CA ALA A 230 -17.45 -16.89 9.03
C ALA A 230 -18.84 -17.58 9.11
N GLU A 231 -19.90 -16.89 8.70
CA GLU A 231 -21.27 -17.42 8.69
C GLU A 231 -21.61 -18.21 7.40
N THR A 232 -20.83 -18.02 6.34
CA THR A 232 -21.00 -18.72 5.07
C THR A 232 -20.39 -20.14 5.21
N THR A 233 -21.20 -21.11 5.62
CA THR A 233 -20.76 -22.50 5.81
C THR A 233 -21.65 -23.45 5.03
#